data_6ff8ea9d21c580d6c7863bc18a4e4a7d
#
_entry.id   6ff8ea9d21c580d6c7863bc18a4e4a7d
#
_cell.length_a   1.000
_cell.length_b   1.000
_cell.length_c   1.000
_cell.angle_alpha   90.00
_cell.angle_beta   90.00
_cell.angle_gamma   90.00
#
_symmetry.space_group_name_H-M   'P 1'
#
loop_
_entity.id
_entity.type
_entity.pdbx_description
1 polymer ?
#
loop_
_entity_poly.entity_id
_entity_poly.type
_entity_poly.pdbx_seq_one_letter_code
_entity_poly.pdbx_strand_id
1 'polypeptide(L)'
;MESMPAQQNPGDPRSELAVADQARQRLAASLRLPAGLHPKLAAAVAVQVGAAAYGIAAQTTAGLAVALAGIAVLMGVAAFLLYQFRRINGVRVDGLSSQIVLGTGSTSTLIYMVGFGAATWAAFESRWWLVVAASVAAGVSYAFGTLRWWHVYRHDPSAHAGGASPRVFAALAVFACLGLVALLIAG
;
A
#
# COMPACT_ATOMS: atom_id res chain seq x y z
N MET A 1 38.41 29.97 -25.84
CA MET A 1 38.81 28.66 -25.29
C MET A 1 37.51 27.91 -25.01
N GLU A 2 37.05 27.14 -25.97
CA GLU A 2 35.91 26.26 -25.81
C GLU A 2 36.37 25.02 -25.08
N SER A 3 35.83 24.79 -23.89
CA SER A 3 36.01 23.55 -23.14
C SER A 3 35.31 22.43 -23.90
N MET A 4 36.10 21.58 -24.57
CA MET A 4 35.62 20.34 -25.17
C MET A 4 34.87 19.52 -24.10
N PRO A 5 33.66 19.04 -24.38
CA PRO A 5 32.99 18.11 -23.47
C PRO A 5 33.86 16.86 -23.34
N ALA A 6 34.12 16.46 -22.08
CA ALA A 6 34.90 15.27 -21.77
C ALA A 6 34.34 14.08 -22.55
N GLN A 7 35.14 13.51 -23.45
CA GLN A 7 34.83 12.30 -24.20
C GLN A 7 34.57 11.17 -23.19
N GLN A 8 33.30 10.82 -23.02
CA GLN A 8 32.91 9.66 -22.24
C GLN A 8 33.52 8.42 -22.89
N ASN A 9 34.45 7.81 -22.22
CA ASN A 9 35.12 6.58 -22.66
C ASN A 9 34.05 5.45 -22.69
N PRO A 10 33.63 4.92 -23.85
CA PRO A 10 32.67 3.83 -23.90
C PRO A 10 33.34 2.57 -23.36
N GLY A 11 33.00 2.18 -22.13
CA GLY A 11 33.56 1.03 -21.41
C GLY A 11 33.97 1.32 -19.97
N ASP A 12 33.79 2.57 -19.45
CA ASP A 12 33.93 2.81 -18.03
C ASP A 12 32.61 2.39 -17.31
N PRO A 13 32.64 1.35 -16.44
CA PRO A 13 31.45 0.88 -15.70
C PRO A 13 30.77 2.00 -14.89
N ARG A 14 31.51 3.02 -14.47
CA ARG A 14 30.96 4.17 -13.74
C ARG A 14 30.13 5.08 -14.63
N SER A 15 30.54 5.26 -15.89
CA SER A 15 29.78 6.05 -16.86
C SER A 15 28.49 5.34 -17.25
N GLU A 16 28.51 4.02 -17.40
CA GLU A 16 27.33 3.21 -17.72
C GLU A 16 26.32 3.22 -16.56
N LEU A 17 26.80 3.12 -15.31
CA LEU A 17 25.94 3.23 -14.13
C LEU A 17 25.31 4.62 -14.02
N ALA A 18 26.06 5.69 -14.27
CA ALA A 18 25.51 7.06 -14.25
C ALA A 18 24.44 7.27 -15.31
N VAL A 19 24.62 6.74 -16.51
CA VAL A 19 23.61 6.79 -17.60
C VAL A 19 22.37 5.99 -17.21
N ALA A 20 22.53 4.80 -16.63
CA ALA A 20 21.43 3.98 -16.16
C ALA A 20 20.62 4.67 -15.05
N ASP A 21 21.29 5.30 -14.09
CA ASP A 21 20.65 6.03 -12.99
C ASP A 21 19.92 7.29 -13.51
N GLN A 22 20.50 8.01 -14.45
CA GLN A 22 19.84 9.14 -15.09
C GLN A 22 18.60 8.69 -15.87
N ALA A 23 18.65 7.55 -16.58
CA ALA A 23 17.50 7.01 -17.28
C ALA A 23 16.38 6.61 -16.30
N ARG A 24 16.72 5.97 -15.16
CA ARG A 24 15.77 5.64 -14.09
C ARG A 24 15.12 6.87 -13.48
N GLN A 25 15.90 7.92 -13.20
CA GLN A 25 15.36 9.19 -12.67
C GLN A 25 14.41 9.86 -13.66
N ARG A 26 14.73 9.90 -14.94
CA ARG A 26 13.83 10.42 -15.98
C ARG A 26 12.54 9.62 -16.07
N LEU A 27 12.64 8.29 -16.01
CA LEU A 27 11.46 7.43 -15.99
C LEU A 27 10.60 7.72 -14.77
N ALA A 28 11.17 7.74 -13.55
CA ALA A 28 10.45 8.02 -12.32
C ALA A 28 9.77 9.39 -12.32
N ALA A 29 10.43 10.42 -12.90
CA ALA A 29 9.88 11.76 -13.06
C ALA A 29 8.68 11.80 -14.02
N SER A 30 8.64 10.94 -15.02
CA SER A 30 7.56 10.86 -16.01
C SER A 30 6.32 10.12 -15.49
N LEU A 31 6.43 9.31 -14.43
CA LEU A 31 5.33 8.54 -13.90
C LEU A 31 4.24 9.43 -13.28
N ARG A 32 2.98 9.07 -13.54
CA ARG A 32 1.81 9.78 -13.03
C ARG A 32 0.98 8.87 -12.13
N LEU A 33 0.60 9.38 -10.96
CA LEU A 33 -0.34 8.68 -10.09
C LEU A 33 -1.76 8.79 -10.66
N PRO A 34 -2.58 7.73 -10.51
CA PRO A 34 -4.01 7.81 -10.83
C PRO A 34 -4.70 8.91 -10.05
N ALA A 35 -5.62 9.62 -10.70
CA ALA A 35 -6.41 10.65 -10.04
C ALA A 35 -7.22 10.06 -8.87
N GLY A 36 -7.12 10.71 -7.71
CA GLY A 36 -7.83 10.28 -6.50
C GLY A 36 -7.28 9.00 -5.86
N LEU A 37 -6.04 8.60 -6.13
CA LEU A 37 -5.42 7.43 -5.49
C LEU A 37 -5.49 7.53 -3.96
N HIS A 38 -5.04 8.64 -3.40
CA HIS A 38 -4.97 8.81 -1.94
C HIS A 38 -6.35 8.77 -1.25
N PRO A 39 -7.38 9.52 -1.69
CA PRO A 39 -8.69 9.45 -1.03
C PRO A 39 -9.37 8.09 -1.22
N LYS A 40 -9.22 7.42 -2.37
CA LYS A 40 -9.76 6.08 -2.58
C LYS A 40 -9.09 5.06 -1.66
N LEU A 41 -7.77 5.14 -1.50
CA LEU A 41 -7.02 4.28 -0.61
C LEU A 41 -7.39 4.55 0.86
N ALA A 42 -7.48 5.82 1.27
CA ALA A 42 -7.90 6.19 2.61
C ALA A 42 -9.29 5.64 2.95
N ALA A 43 -10.25 5.80 2.03
CA ALA A 43 -11.61 5.29 2.21
C ALA A 43 -11.64 3.75 2.29
N ALA A 44 -10.90 3.06 1.43
CA ALA A 44 -10.84 1.60 1.44
C ALA A 44 -10.24 1.05 2.74
N VAL A 45 -9.17 1.67 3.25
CA VAL A 45 -8.55 1.30 4.53
C VAL A 45 -9.50 1.60 5.69
N ALA A 46 -10.17 2.76 5.69
CA ALA A 46 -11.15 3.10 6.74
C ALA A 46 -12.30 2.08 6.78
N VAL A 47 -12.85 1.71 5.63
CA VAL A 47 -13.91 0.69 5.52
C VAL A 47 -13.39 -0.67 6.02
N GLN A 48 -12.20 -1.07 5.62
CA GLN A 48 -11.61 -2.34 6.06
C GLN A 48 -11.38 -2.37 7.57
N VAL A 49 -10.84 -1.30 8.17
CA VAL A 49 -10.61 -1.21 9.62
C VAL A 49 -11.94 -1.25 10.38
N GLY A 50 -12.93 -0.47 9.96
CA GLY A 50 -14.25 -0.45 10.60
C GLY A 50 -14.98 -1.78 10.50
N ALA A 51 -14.96 -2.41 9.32
CA ALA A 51 -15.56 -3.73 9.11
C ALA A 51 -14.88 -4.83 9.93
N ALA A 52 -13.54 -4.80 10.02
CA ALA A 52 -12.80 -5.75 10.83
C ALA A 52 -13.04 -5.55 12.33
N ALA A 53 -13.05 -4.30 12.82
CA ALA A 53 -13.37 -3.98 14.22
C ALA A 53 -14.78 -4.46 14.60
N TYR A 54 -15.78 -4.22 13.74
CA TYR A 54 -17.14 -4.74 13.91
C TYR A 54 -17.16 -6.27 13.96
N GLY A 55 -16.51 -6.92 12.98
CA GLY A 55 -16.53 -8.37 12.87
C GLY A 55 -15.89 -9.07 14.06
N ILE A 56 -14.78 -8.52 14.58
CA ILE A 56 -14.10 -9.02 15.77
C ILE A 56 -14.97 -8.83 17.04
N ALA A 57 -15.62 -7.67 17.18
CA ALA A 57 -16.45 -7.38 18.35
C ALA A 57 -17.76 -8.17 18.35
N ALA A 58 -18.35 -8.39 17.18
CA ALA A 58 -19.62 -9.14 17.03
C ALA A 58 -19.48 -10.62 17.33
N GLN A 59 -18.30 -11.23 17.14
CA GLN A 59 -18.01 -12.65 17.40
C GLN A 59 -19.05 -13.62 16.81
N THR A 60 -19.58 -13.27 15.63
CA THR A 60 -20.61 -14.05 14.92
C THR A 60 -20.16 -14.36 13.50
N THR A 61 -20.75 -15.38 12.90
CA THR A 61 -20.49 -15.71 11.47
C THR A 61 -20.81 -14.53 10.55
N ALA A 62 -21.89 -13.78 10.85
CA ALA A 62 -22.23 -12.56 10.11
C ALA A 62 -21.16 -11.47 10.29
N GLY A 63 -20.64 -11.29 11.52
CA GLY A 63 -19.55 -10.37 11.80
C GLY A 63 -18.28 -10.73 11.02
N LEU A 64 -17.93 -12.02 10.98
CA LEU A 64 -16.81 -12.52 10.20
C LEU A 64 -17.00 -12.20 8.69
N ALA A 65 -18.19 -12.43 8.16
CA ALA A 65 -18.52 -12.11 6.76
C ALA A 65 -18.31 -10.61 6.47
N VAL A 66 -18.70 -9.72 7.40
CA VAL A 66 -18.47 -8.26 7.27
C VAL A 66 -16.99 -7.92 7.28
N ALA A 67 -16.20 -8.52 8.18
CA ALA A 67 -14.74 -8.31 8.22
C ALA A 67 -14.08 -8.70 6.90
N LEU A 68 -14.48 -9.85 6.34
CA LEU A 68 -13.99 -10.34 5.06
C LEU A 68 -14.40 -9.43 3.89
N ALA A 69 -15.63 -8.96 3.88
CA ALA A 69 -16.09 -8.00 2.88
C ALA A 69 -15.23 -6.72 2.93
N GLY A 70 -14.85 -6.24 4.12
CA GLY A 70 -13.94 -5.12 4.28
C GLY A 70 -12.57 -5.37 3.66
N ILE A 71 -11.99 -6.56 3.88
CA ILE A 71 -10.72 -6.97 3.25
C ILE A 71 -10.87 -7.05 1.73
N ALA A 72 -11.95 -7.65 1.24
CA ALA A 72 -12.22 -7.76 -0.19
C ALA A 72 -12.35 -6.38 -0.87
N VAL A 73 -13.00 -5.42 -0.20
CA VAL A 73 -13.08 -4.02 -0.68
C VAL A 73 -11.69 -3.40 -0.78
N LEU A 74 -10.85 -3.53 0.26
CA LEU A 74 -9.48 -3.00 0.23
C LEU A 74 -8.68 -3.63 -0.91
N MET A 75 -8.71 -4.95 -1.04
CA MET A 75 -7.98 -5.67 -2.10
C MET A 75 -8.49 -5.32 -3.50
N GLY A 76 -9.80 -5.18 -3.67
CA GLY A 76 -10.41 -4.76 -4.93
C GLY A 76 -10.01 -3.34 -5.33
N VAL A 77 -10.03 -2.40 -4.39
CA VAL A 77 -9.59 -1.02 -4.62
C VAL A 77 -8.09 -0.98 -4.91
N ALA A 78 -7.26 -1.73 -4.16
CA ALA A 78 -5.82 -1.81 -4.41
C ALA A 78 -5.52 -2.35 -5.82
N ALA A 79 -6.15 -3.46 -6.20
CA ALA A 79 -6.01 -4.05 -7.53
C ALA A 79 -6.44 -3.07 -8.63
N PHE A 80 -7.56 -2.38 -8.45
CA PHE A 80 -8.06 -1.36 -9.38
C PHE A 80 -7.08 -0.20 -9.53
N LEU A 81 -6.53 0.33 -8.43
CA LEU A 81 -5.57 1.43 -8.45
C LEU A 81 -4.26 1.03 -9.15
N LEU A 82 -3.76 -0.19 -8.89
CA LEU A 82 -2.58 -0.74 -9.56
C LEU A 82 -2.81 -0.98 -11.05
N TYR A 83 -3.99 -1.48 -11.42
CA TYR A 83 -4.39 -1.63 -12.82
C TYR A 83 -4.45 -0.27 -13.52
N GLN A 84 -5.08 0.73 -12.90
CA GLN A 84 -5.16 2.09 -13.42
C GLN A 84 -3.77 2.73 -13.58
N PHE A 85 -2.89 2.54 -12.57
CA PHE A 85 -1.50 3.01 -12.64
C PHE A 85 -0.76 2.40 -13.84
N ARG A 86 -0.86 1.07 -14.01
CA ARG A 86 -0.26 0.37 -15.15
C ARG A 86 -0.81 0.86 -16.49
N ARG A 87 -2.10 1.11 -16.56
CA ARG A 87 -2.75 1.62 -17.78
C ARG A 87 -2.27 3.01 -18.18
N ILE A 88 -2.03 3.89 -17.19
CA ILE A 88 -1.57 5.27 -17.44
C ILE A 88 -0.09 5.31 -17.81
N ASN A 89 0.74 4.50 -17.15
CA ASN A 89 2.20 4.61 -17.25
C ASN A 89 2.85 3.53 -18.13
N GLY A 90 2.13 2.49 -18.52
CA GLY A 90 2.66 1.36 -19.30
C GLY A 90 3.66 0.47 -18.53
N VAL A 91 4.01 0.83 -17.29
CA VAL A 91 5.01 0.15 -16.46
C VAL A 91 4.45 -0.29 -15.12
N ARG A 92 5.12 -1.26 -14.49
CA ARG A 92 4.81 -1.75 -13.15
C ARG A 92 5.90 -1.30 -12.19
N VAL A 93 5.49 -0.79 -11.03
CA VAL A 93 6.42 -0.41 -9.94
C VAL A 93 6.10 -1.31 -8.74
N ASP A 94 6.97 -2.28 -8.48
CA ASP A 94 6.74 -3.28 -7.42
C ASP A 94 6.74 -2.64 -6.02
N GLY A 95 7.54 -1.62 -5.79
CA GLY A 95 7.51 -0.82 -4.56
C GLY A 95 6.17 -0.16 -4.28
N LEU A 96 5.46 0.34 -5.32
CA LEU A 96 4.11 0.90 -5.17
C LEU A 96 3.10 -0.18 -4.78
N SER A 97 3.21 -1.37 -5.35
CA SER A 97 2.34 -2.51 -5.00
C SER A 97 2.51 -2.90 -3.53
N SER A 98 3.74 -3.01 -3.04
CA SER A 98 4.06 -3.25 -1.63
C SER A 98 3.51 -2.16 -0.72
N GLN A 99 3.66 -0.90 -1.11
CA GLN A 99 3.19 0.24 -0.32
C GLN A 99 1.67 0.27 -0.23
N ILE A 100 0.95 0.00 -1.32
CA ILE A 100 -0.52 0.02 -1.34
C ILE A 100 -1.11 -1.16 -0.56
N VAL A 101 -0.49 -2.33 -0.58
CA VAL A 101 -1.05 -3.55 0.04
C VAL A 101 -0.51 -3.79 1.44
N LEU A 102 0.79 -3.57 1.68
CA LEU A 102 1.46 -3.90 2.94
C LEU A 102 1.78 -2.66 3.80
N GLY A 103 1.70 -1.45 3.25
CA GLY A 103 2.03 -0.23 3.98
C GLY A 103 3.48 -0.20 4.47
N THR A 104 4.44 -0.56 3.62
CA THR A 104 5.86 -0.80 3.99
C THR A 104 6.62 0.40 4.59
N GLY A 105 5.95 1.50 4.90
CA GLY A 105 6.53 2.61 5.67
C GLY A 105 6.32 2.40 7.18
N SER A 106 7.39 2.23 7.94
CA SER A 106 7.34 1.91 9.38
C SER A 106 6.35 2.77 10.20
N THR A 107 6.33 4.08 9.97
CA THR A 107 5.44 5.01 10.69
C THR A 107 3.98 4.83 10.31
N SER A 108 3.66 4.64 9.03
CA SER A 108 2.28 4.46 8.55
C SER A 108 1.69 3.14 9.05
N THR A 109 2.51 2.09 9.10
CA THR A 109 2.11 0.79 9.62
C THR A 109 1.82 0.86 11.11
N LEU A 110 2.63 1.58 11.89
CA LEU A 110 2.38 1.78 13.32
C LEU A 110 1.07 2.53 13.56
N ILE A 111 0.84 3.63 12.85
CA ILE A 111 -0.40 4.42 13.00
C ILE A 111 -1.62 3.59 12.57
N TYR A 112 -1.49 2.80 11.50
CA TYR A 112 -2.55 1.88 11.09
C TYR A 112 -2.86 0.86 12.20
N MET A 113 -1.83 0.23 12.79
CA MET A 113 -2.00 -0.75 13.87
C MET A 113 -2.64 -0.14 15.12
N VAL A 114 -2.20 1.06 15.51
CA VAL A 114 -2.79 1.80 16.63
C VAL A 114 -4.25 2.15 16.33
N GLY A 115 -4.55 2.65 15.13
CA GLY A 115 -5.91 2.95 14.71
C GLY A 115 -6.81 1.72 14.65
N PHE A 116 -6.29 0.60 14.17
CA PHE A 116 -6.98 -0.68 14.17
C PHE A 116 -7.28 -1.18 15.59
N GLY A 117 -6.27 -1.14 16.48
CA GLY A 117 -6.44 -1.51 17.87
C GLY A 117 -7.47 -0.62 18.60
N ALA A 118 -7.39 0.70 18.39
CA ALA A 118 -8.35 1.65 18.94
C ALA A 118 -9.77 1.43 18.44
N ALA A 119 -9.94 1.18 17.12
CA ALA A 119 -11.25 0.86 16.53
C ALA A 119 -11.83 -0.43 17.10
N THR A 120 -11.00 -1.46 17.23
CA THR A 120 -11.42 -2.76 17.79
C THR A 120 -11.81 -2.62 19.26
N TRP A 121 -11.01 -1.94 20.08
CA TRP A 121 -11.35 -1.66 21.47
C TRP A 121 -12.67 -0.87 21.59
N ALA A 122 -12.82 0.19 20.80
CA ALA A 122 -14.03 1.00 20.78
C ALA A 122 -15.28 0.20 20.35
N ALA A 123 -15.11 -0.79 19.47
CA ALA A 123 -16.20 -1.66 19.04
C ALA A 123 -16.64 -2.60 20.19
N PHE A 124 -15.74 -3.16 20.99
CA PHE A 124 -16.08 -3.91 22.20
C PHE A 124 -16.82 -3.07 23.24
N GLU A 125 -16.46 -1.79 23.37
CA GLU A 125 -17.13 -0.82 24.24
C GLU A 125 -18.45 -0.26 23.64
N SER A 126 -18.85 -0.73 22.47
CA SER A 126 -20.02 -0.24 21.72
C SER A 126 -20.00 1.26 21.41
N ARG A 127 -18.80 1.86 21.37
CA ARG A 127 -18.59 3.30 21.07
C ARG A 127 -18.39 3.53 19.57
N TRP A 128 -19.43 3.39 18.80
CA TRP A 128 -19.39 3.39 17.33
C TRP A 128 -18.81 4.67 16.72
N TRP A 129 -19.01 5.82 17.34
CA TRP A 129 -18.40 7.05 16.86
C TRP A 129 -16.87 7.03 16.93
N LEU A 130 -16.29 6.38 17.98
CA LEU A 130 -14.85 6.17 18.08
C LEU A 130 -14.35 5.17 17.05
N VAL A 131 -15.13 4.12 16.74
CA VAL A 131 -14.80 3.18 15.67
C VAL A 131 -14.64 3.93 14.35
N VAL A 132 -15.62 4.80 14.01
CA VAL A 132 -15.56 5.60 12.79
C VAL A 132 -14.36 6.54 12.81
N ALA A 133 -14.15 7.28 13.90
CA ALA A 133 -13.03 8.22 14.02
C ALA A 133 -11.67 7.53 13.88
N ALA A 134 -11.45 6.42 14.58
CA ALA A 134 -10.21 5.64 14.53
C ALA A 134 -9.98 5.03 13.14
N SER A 135 -11.03 4.52 12.50
CA SER A 135 -10.98 3.95 11.14
C SER A 135 -10.60 5.01 10.10
N VAL A 136 -11.22 6.19 10.19
CA VAL A 136 -10.89 7.33 9.30
C VAL A 136 -9.46 7.79 9.54
N ALA A 137 -9.04 7.94 10.80
CA ALA A 137 -7.66 8.32 11.14
C ALA A 137 -6.64 7.32 10.59
N ALA A 138 -6.90 6.00 10.71
CA ALA A 138 -6.06 4.96 10.14
C ALA A 138 -5.98 5.07 8.61
N GLY A 139 -7.12 5.26 7.94
CA GLY A 139 -7.17 5.41 6.49
C GLY A 139 -6.43 6.64 5.98
N VAL A 140 -6.63 7.79 6.60
CA VAL A 140 -5.94 9.04 6.26
C VAL A 140 -4.43 8.90 6.46
N SER A 141 -4.00 8.34 7.59
CA SER A 141 -2.57 8.12 7.89
C SER A 141 -1.92 7.19 6.88
N TYR A 142 -2.63 6.14 6.47
CA TYR A 142 -2.16 5.21 5.43
C TYR A 142 -1.96 5.90 4.08
N ALA A 143 -2.90 6.75 3.69
CA ALA A 143 -2.81 7.55 2.46
C ALA A 143 -1.64 8.55 2.51
N PHE A 144 -1.41 9.20 3.67
CA PHE A 144 -0.24 10.06 3.88
C PHE A 144 1.08 9.29 3.77
N GLY A 145 1.15 8.07 4.29
CA GLY A 145 2.31 7.20 4.15
C GLY A 145 2.62 6.89 2.67
N THR A 146 1.59 6.60 1.89
CA THR A 146 1.73 6.37 0.45
C THR A 146 2.19 7.64 -0.29
N LEU A 147 1.68 8.82 0.11
CA LEU A 147 2.11 10.10 -0.44
C LEU A 147 3.59 10.36 -0.16
N ARG A 148 4.01 10.19 1.09
CA ARG A 148 5.40 10.37 1.52
C ARG A 148 6.33 9.40 0.78
N TRP A 149 5.95 8.12 0.68
CA TRP A 149 6.71 7.12 -0.06
C TRP A 149 6.87 7.55 -1.52
N TRP A 150 5.82 8.05 -2.17
CA TRP A 150 5.87 8.52 -3.55
C TRP A 150 6.84 9.67 -3.75
N HIS A 151 6.87 10.64 -2.82
CA HIS A 151 7.85 11.72 -2.86
C HIS A 151 9.28 11.20 -2.74
N VAL A 152 9.55 10.29 -1.80
CA VAL A 152 10.89 9.70 -1.64
C VAL A 152 11.29 8.87 -2.86
N TYR A 153 10.37 8.05 -3.39
CA TYR A 153 10.62 7.27 -4.60
C TYR A 153 11.01 8.13 -5.81
N ARG A 154 10.39 9.28 -5.98
CA ARG A 154 10.73 10.19 -7.09
C ARG A 154 12.13 10.80 -6.97
N HIS A 155 12.67 10.94 -5.76
CA HIS A 155 14.02 11.47 -5.53
C HIS A 155 15.10 10.37 -5.61
N ASP A 156 14.78 9.17 -5.15
CA ASP A 156 15.70 8.02 -5.21
C ASP A 156 14.92 6.74 -5.61
N PRO A 157 14.74 6.52 -6.93
CA PRO A 157 14.03 5.34 -7.41
C PRO A 157 14.80 4.04 -7.16
N SER A 158 16.13 4.09 -7.09
CA SER A 158 16.98 2.90 -6.95
C SER A 158 16.84 2.25 -5.57
N ALA A 159 16.81 3.05 -4.52
CA ALA A 159 16.67 2.58 -3.15
C ALA A 159 15.24 2.12 -2.80
N HIS A 160 14.21 2.59 -3.54
CA HIS A 160 12.80 2.39 -3.18
C HIS A 160 12.01 1.59 -4.23
N ALA A 161 12.65 1.13 -5.31
CA ALA A 161 12.00 0.30 -6.33
C ALA A 161 11.71 -1.12 -5.85
N GLY A 162 12.47 -1.62 -4.88
CA GLY A 162 12.29 -2.95 -4.30
C GLY A 162 10.99 -3.04 -3.51
N GLY A 163 10.14 -3.97 -3.88
CA GLY A 163 8.90 -4.29 -3.19
C GLY A 163 8.86 -5.75 -2.78
N ALA A 164 7.87 -6.12 -1.96
CA ALA A 164 7.62 -7.52 -1.67
C ALA A 164 7.32 -8.28 -2.98
N SER A 165 7.91 -9.44 -3.14
CA SER A 165 7.72 -10.25 -4.34
C SER A 165 6.26 -10.68 -4.48
N PRO A 166 5.75 -10.92 -5.69
CA PRO A 166 4.41 -11.46 -5.91
C PRO A 166 4.14 -12.77 -5.13
N ARG A 167 5.21 -13.51 -4.83
CA ARG A 167 5.15 -14.74 -4.01
C ARG A 167 4.77 -14.44 -2.55
N VAL A 168 5.24 -13.32 -1.99
CA VAL A 168 4.86 -12.90 -0.62
C VAL A 168 3.38 -12.55 -0.57
N PHE A 169 2.86 -11.83 -1.58
CA PHE A 169 1.42 -11.55 -1.66
C PHE A 169 0.59 -12.82 -1.82
N ALA A 170 1.03 -13.76 -2.66
CA ALA A 170 0.36 -15.04 -2.82
C ALA A 170 0.39 -15.86 -1.52
N ALA A 171 1.52 -15.90 -0.82
CA ALA A 171 1.63 -16.57 0.46
C ALA A 171 0.69 -15.96 1.52
N LEU A 172 0.66 -14.62 1.64
CA LEU A 172 -0.26 -13.93 2.54
C LEU A 172 -1.72 -14.21 2.22
N ALA A 173 -2.09 -14.22 0.92
CA ALA A 173 -3.44 -14.55 0.49
C ALA A 173 -3.81 -16.01 0.85
N VAL A 174 -2.90 -16.96 0.64
CA VAL A 174 -3.11 -18.36 1.03
C VAL A 174 -3.26 -18.49 2.54
N PHE A 175 -2.39 -17.85 3.33
CA PHE A 175 -2.50 -17.87 4.80
C PHE A 175 -3.81 -17.24 5.28
N ALA A 176 -4.25 -16.15 4.70
CA ALA A 176 -5.52 -15.53 5.01
C ALA A 176 -6.71 -16.46 4.68
N CYS A 177 -6.68 -17.12 3.52
CA CYS A 177 -7.71 -18.10 3.13
C CYS A 177 -7.72 -19.32 4.07
N LEU A 178 -6.55 -19.87 4.41
CA LEU A 178 -6.45 -21.01 5.33
C LEU A 178 -6.95 -20.64 6.74
N GLY A 179 -6.56 -19.46 7.24
CA GLY A 179 -7.06 -18.96 8.52
C GLY A 179 -8.58 -18.79 8.53
N LEU A 180 -9.14 -18.32 7.42
CA LEU A 180 -10.57 -18.22 7.23
C LEU A 180 -11.27 -19.58 7.26
N VAL A 181 -10.77 -20.53 6.48
CA VAL A 181 -11.33 -21.89 6.44
C VAL A 181 -11.25 -22.54 7.83
N ALA A 182 -10.12 -22.38 8.54
CA ALA A 182 -9.97 -22.89 9.89
C ALA A 182 -11.00 -22.27 10.85
N LEU A 183 -11.26 -20.96 10.78
CA LEU A 183 -12.28 -20.29 11.59
C LEU A 183 -13.69 -20.76 11.26
N LEU A 184 -14.00 -21.02 9.98
CA LEU A 184 -15.32 -21.54 9.56
C LEU A 184 -15.56 -22.99 9.99
N ILE A 185 -14.49 -23.79 10.19
CA ILE A 185 -14.62 -25.20 10.64
C ILE A 185 -14.64 -25.26 12.16
N ALA A 186 -14.00 -24.34 12.86
CA ALA A 186 -13.89 -24.32 14.33
C ALA A 186 -15.10 -23.67 15.03
N GLY A 187 -15.92 -22.90 14.30
CA GLY A 187 -17.13 -22.24 14.80
C GLY A 187 -18.37 -22.93 14.37
#